data_74d1529dcc87f7c36c83bb43ba140373
#
_entry.id   74d1529dcc87f7c36c83bb43ba140373
#
_cell.length_a   1.000
_cell.length_b   1.000
_cell.length_c   1.000
_cell.angle_alpha   90.00
_cell.angle_beta   90.00
_cell.angle_gamma   90.00
#
_symmetry.space_group_name_H-M   'P 1'
#
loop_
_entity.id
_entity.type
_entity.pdbx_description
1 polymer ?
#
loop_
_entity_poly.entity_id
_entity_poly.type
_entity_poly.pdbx_seq_one_letter_code
_entity_poly.pdbx_strand_id
1 'polypeptide(L)'
;KEIFNLKNLYKNKLRNLSVNNKNWRIPVCYETKYAPDLSYISRKLNLSIKEIIKIHSFKKYKLFFIGFLPGFLYLGKLDDKLKLPRKINPSINYKAGSVGIAENQTGIYPDISPGGWNIIGNSPVCFFDPSHAQPCFAKSGDLIEFYPISEKEYNLIKQKSKNNLNYINELND
;
A
#
# COMPACT_ATOMS: atom_id res chain seq x y z
N LYS A 1 -24.76 19.50 -26.46
CA LYS A 1 -25.21 18.09 -26.62
C LYS A 1 -24.38 17.16 -25.72
N GLU A 2 -23.02 17.24 -25.71
CA GLU A 2 -22.13 16.42 -24.90
C GLU A 2 -22.27 16.65 -23.38
N ILE A 3 -22.35 17.92 -22.95
CA ILE A 3 -22.55 18.28 -21.53
C ILE A 3 -23.90 17.75 -21.02
N PHE A 4 -24.93 17.74 -21.85
CA PHE A 4 -26.21 17.16 -21.49
C PHE A 4 -26.14 15.63 -21.32
N ASN A 5 -25.43 14.96 -22.22
CA ASN A 5 -25.19 13.51 -22.13
C ASN A 5 -24.41 13.15 -20.88
N LEU A 6 -23.36 13.92 -20.54
CA LEU A 6 -22.57 13.74 -19.31
C LEU A 6 -23.43 13.94 -18.05
N LYS A 7 -24.31 14.98 -18.03
CA LYS A 7 -25.24 15.20 -16.92
C LYS A 7 -26.27 14.06 -16.78
N ASN A 8 -26.71 13.47 -17.86
CA ASN A 8 -27.62 12.33 -17.83
C ASN A 8 -26.93 11.04 -17.38
N LEU A 9 -25.69 10.81 -17.80
CA LEU A 9 -24.86 9.71 -17.29
C LEU A 9 -24.61 9.84 -15.78
N TYR A 10 -24.37 11.05 -15.29
CA TYR A 10 -24.17 11.32 -13.87
C TYR A 10 -25.47 11.15 -13.05
N LYS A 11 -26.64 11.48 -13.62
CA LYS A 11 -27.95 11.31 -12.99
C LYS A 11 -28.45 9.85 -12.99
N ASN A 12 -28.01 9.06 -13.96
CA ASN A 12 -28.29 7.64 -13.94
C ASN A 12 -27.47 7.05 -12.78
N LYS A 13 -28.13 6.84 -11.63
CA LYS A 13 -27.55 6.07 -10.52
C LYS A 13 -26.91 4.82 -11.13
N LEU A 14 -25.57 4.78 -11.10
CA LEU A 14 -24.84 3.55 -11.35
C LEU A 14 -25.54 2.49 -10.51
N ARG A 15 -26.15 1.49 -11.16
CA ARG A 15 -26.67 0.32 -10.46
C ARG A 15 -25.54 -0.10 -9.54
N ASN A 16 -25.81 -0.20 -8.24
CA ASN A 16 -24.88 -0.76 -7.27
C ASN A 16 -24.56 -2.19 -7.74
N LEU A 17 -23.58 -2.31 -8.60
CA LEU A 17 -22.94 -3.59 -8.83
C LEU A 17 -22.41 -3.98 -7.45
N SER A 18 -22.94 -5.06 -6.89
CA SER A 18 -22.41 -5.63 -5.66
C SER A 18 -20.98 -6.07 -5.96
N VAL A 19 -20.04 -5.16 -5.79
CA VAL A 19 -18.62 -5.46 -5.96
C VAL A 19 -18.24 -6.24 -4.70
N ASN A 20 -17.99 -7.52 -4.86
CA ASN A 20 -17.50 -8.37 -3.78
C ASN A 20 -16.04 -7.96 -3.50
N ASN A 21 -15.88 -6.97 -2.63
CA ASN A 21 -14.57 -6.45 -2.22
C ASN A 21 -13.97 -7.38 -1.17
N LYS A 22 -12.71 -7.75 -1.34
CA LYS A 22 -11.97 -8.55 -0.37
C LYS A 22 -11.30 -7.64 0.68
N ASN A 23 -11.04 -8.21 1.85
CA ASN A 23 -10.16 -7.63 2.85
C ASN A 23 -8.83 -8.39 2.79
N TRP A 24 -7.72 -7.65 2.69
CA TRP A 24 -6.38 -8.20 2.66
C TRP A 24 -5.58 -7.69 3.84
N ARG A 25 -4.99 -8.60 4.60
CA ARG A 25 -4.05 -8.28 5.67
C ARG A 25 -2.62 -8.43 5.15
N ILE A 26 -1.85 -7.35 5.22
CA ILE A 26 -0.50 -7.28 4.65
C ILE A 26 0.51 -7.10 5.78
N PRO A 27 1.48 -8.03 5.93
CA PRO A 27 2.56 -7.93 6.90
C PRO A 27 3.53 -6.82 6.52
N VAL A 28 3.93 -5.99 7.50
CA VAL A 28 4.90 -4.91 7.29
C VAL A 28 5.91 -4.90 8.43
N CYS A 29 7.18 -4.94 8.09
CA CYS A 29 8.28 -4.70 9.03
C CYS A 29 8.58 -3.19 9.06
N TYR A 30 8.47 -2.60 10.26
CA TYR A 30 8.72 -1.18 10.51
C TYR A 30 10.07 -0.92 11.18
N GLU A 31 10.94 -1.92 11.27
CA GLU A 31 12.29 -1.74 11.81
C GLU A 31 13.13 -0.81 10.92
N THR A 32 14.07 -0.09 11.51
CA THR A 32 14.86 0.98 10.84
C THR A 32 15.49 0.52 9.52
N LYS A 33 15.92 -0.72 9.43
CA LYS A 33 16.47 -1.33 8.21
C LYS A 33 15.48 -1.33 7.03
N TYR A 34 14.19 -1.39 7.33
CA TYR A 34 13.07 -1.48 6.39
C TYR A 34 12.29 -0.18 6.26
N ALA A 35 12.52 0.76 7.19
CA ALA A 35 11.79 2.01 7.34
C ALA A 35 12.74 3.22 7.40
N PRO A 36 13.51 3.50 6.34
CA PRO A 36 14.59 4.49 6.37
C PRO A 36 14.12 5.92 6.71
N ASP A 37 12.87 6.25 6.43
CA ASP A 37 12.36 7.60 6.65
C ASP A 37 11.61 7.75 7.99
N LEU A 38 11.40 6.66 8.73
CA LEU A 38 10.53 6.65 9.91
C LEU A 38 11.02 7.59 11.02
N SER A 39 12.33 7.67 11.25
CA SER A 39 12.92 8.59 12.22
C SER A 39 12.76 10.07 11.81
N TYR A 40 12.85 10.37 10.52
CA TYR A 40 12.59 11.72 9.99
C TYR A 40 11.11 12.08 10.18
N ILE A 41 10.20 11.17 9.82
CA ILE A 41 8.75 11.34 9.94
C ILE A 41 8.36 11.59 11.40
N SER A 42 8.90 10.79 12.32
CA SER A 42 8.68 10.92 13.77
C SER A 42 8.98 12.34 14.26
N ARG A 43 10.14 12.87 13.91
CA ARG A 43 10.54 14.25 14.26
C ARG A 43 9.64 15.29 13.59
N LYS A 44 9.32 15.10 12.31
CA LYS A 44 8.55 16.08 11.52
C LYS A 44 7.10 16.19 11.99
N LEU A 45 6.50 15.08 12.42
CA LEU A 45 5.11 15.02 12.87
C LEU A 45 4.97 15.16 14.40
N ASN A 46 6.10 15.21 15.14
CA ASN A 46 6.12 15.17 16.61
C ASN A 46 5.33 13.97 17.17
N LEU A 47 5.52 12.79 16.55
CA LEU A 47 4.91 11.53 16.96
C LEU A 47 6.01 10.51 17.25
N SER A 48 5.84 9.66 18.25
CA SER A 48 6.72 8.52 18.46
C SER A 48 6.57 7.51 17.32
N ILE A 49 7.64 6.75 17.05
CA ILE A 49 7.60 5.67 16.04
C ILE A 49 6.47 4.68 16.34
N LYS A 50 6.23 4.36 17.61
CA LYS A 50 5.15 3.46 18.03
C LYS A 50 3.76 4.03 17.67
N GLU A 51 3.55 5.33 17.84
CA GLU A 51 2.31 5.98 17.46
C GLU A 51 2.10 5.98 15.94
N ILE A 52 3.15 6.27 15.15
CA ILE A 52 3.09 6.21 13.69
C ILE A 52 2.68 4.82 13.22
N ILE A 53 3.35 3.77 13.73
CA ILE A 53 3.04 2.39 13.40
C ILE A 53 1.59 2.06 13.78
N LYS A 54 1.18 2.40 14.98
CA LYS A 54 -0.19 2.16 15.47
C LYS A 54 -1.22 2.84 14.57
N ILE A 55 -1.04 4.13 14.26
CA ILE A 55 -1.98 4.88 13.41
C ILE A 55 -2.04 4.28 12.01
N HIS A 56 -0.88 3.91 11.43
CA HIS A 56 -0.83 3.33 10.10
C HIS A 56 -1.42 1.93 10.03
N SER A 57 -1.17 1.07 11.02
CA SER A 57 -1.61 -0.33 11.02
C SER A 57 -3.03 -0.54 11.57
N PHE A 58 -3.61 0.43 12.26
CA PHE A 58 -4.94 0.29 12.89
C PHE A 58 -6.09 0.75 12.00
N LYS A 59 -5.90 0.73 10.69
CA LYS A 59 -6.87 1.26 9.73
C LYS A 59 -6.98 0.37 8.49
N LYS A 60 -8.20 0.22 7.99
CA LYS A 60 -8.46 -0.37 6.68
C LYS A 60 -8.42 0.72 5.62
N TYR A 61 -7.57 0.53 4.63
CA TYR A 61 -7.40 1.44 3.51
C TYR A 61 -8.12 0.91 2.28
N LYS A 62 -8.92 1.75 1.63
CA LYS A 62 -9.52 1.39 0.35
C LYS A 62 -8.45 1.45 -0.74
N LEU A 63 -8.33 0.38 -1.52
CA LEU A 63 -7.56 0.37 -2.75
C LEU A 63 -8.31 1.16 -3.82
N PHE A 64 -7.80 2.32 -4.21
CA PHE A 64 -8.43 3.15 -5.23
C PHE A 64 -8.12 2.66 -6.63
N PHE A 65 -6.85 2.44 -6.91
CA PHE A 65 -6.40 1.93 -8.20
C PHE A 65 -4.99 1.32 -8.09
N ILE A 66 -4.63 0.57 -9.12
CA ILE A 66 -3.31 -0.01 -9.31
C ILE A 66 -2.67 0.69 -10.50
N GLY A 67 -1.45 1.25 -10.36
CA GLY A 67 -0.82 2.02 -11.43
C GLY A 67 0.55 2.56 -11.04
N PHE A 68 1.15 3.40 -11.86
CA PHE A 68 2.54 3.82 -11.78
C PHE A 68 3.51 2.68 -12.16
N LEU A 69 3.47 1.58 -11.43
CA LEU A 69 4.13 0.31 -11.74
C LEU A 69 3.08 -0.79 -11.73
N PRO A 70 3.26 -1.89 -12.49
CA PRO A 70 2.42 -3.07 -12.37
C PRO A 70 2.41 -3.56 -10.91
N GLY A 71 1.22 -3.62 -10.30
CA GLY A 71 1.07 -4.05 -8.91
C GLY A 71 1.27 -2.96 -7.83
N PHE A 72 1.57 -1.70 -8.18
CA PHE A 72 1.62 -0.62 -7.18
C PHE A 72 0.21 -0.28 -6.68
N LEU A 73 0.00 -0.42 -5.38
CA LEU A 73 -1.30 -0.20 -4.74
C LEU A 73 -1.41 1.23 -4.22
N TYR A 74 -2.34 2.02 -4.78
CA TYR A 74 -2.70 3.34 -4.27
C TYR A 74 -3.83 3.23 -3.26
N LEU A 75 -3.51 3.45 -2.00
CA LEU A 75 -4.41 3.28 -0.87
C LEU A 75 -4.76 4.64 -0.25
N GLY A 76 -6.00 4.87 0.01
CA GLY A 76 -6.51 6.05 0.74
C GLY A 76 -7.51 5.61 1.80
N LYS A 77 -7.88 6.44 2.71
CA LYS A 77 -7.44 7.77 3.09
C LYS A 77 -6.45 7.62 4.25
N LEU A 78 -5.25 8.18 4.13
CA LEU A 78 -4.31 8.21 5.24
C LEU A 78 -4.89 9.03 6.40
N ASP A 79 -4.50 8.72 7.64
CA ASP A 79 -4.86 9.53 8.79
C ASP A 79 -4.21 10.92 8.69
N ASP A 80 -4.94 11.97 9.08
CA ASP A 80 -4.47 13.34 8.97
C ASP A 80 -3.18 13.60 9.77
N LYS A 81 -2.98 12.86 10.86
CA LYS A 81 -1.76 12.92 11.67
C LYS A 81 -0.51 12.40 10.96
N LEU A 82 -0.66 11.60 9.89
CA LEU A 82 0.44 11.04 9.13
C LEU A 82 0.67 11.77 7.79
N LYS A 83 -0.05 12.83 7.51
CA LYS A 83 0.09 13.57 6.25
C LYS A 83 1.45 14.27 6.17
N LEU A 84 2.17 13.96 5.10
CA LEU A 84 3.45 14.58 4.75
C LEU A 84 3.53 14.79 3.25
N PRO A 85 4.16 15.86 2.78
CA PRO A 85 4.42 16.04 1.35
C PRO A 85 5.37 14.95 0.84
N ARG A 86 5.42 14.77 -0.46
CA ARG A 86 6.46 13.97 -1.12
C ARG A 86 7.84 14.56 -0.81
N LYS A 87 8.85 13.71 -0.88
CA LYS A 87 10.24 14.14 -0.77
C LYS A 87 10.56 15.15 -1.88
N ILE A 88 11.26 16.22 -1.52
CA ILE A 88 11.78 17.21 -2.49
C ILE A 88 12.79 16.53 -3.43
N ASN A 89 13.65 15.69 -2.86
CA ASN A 89 14.61 14.88 -3.61
C ASN A 89 14.16 13.43 -3.59
N PRO A 90 13.53 12.94 -4.66
CA PRO A 90 13.10 11.53 -4.74
C PRO A 90 14.30 10.59 -4.62
N SER A 91 14.07 9.41 -4.05
CA SER A 91 15.05 8.32 -4.08
C SER A 91 15.07 7.69 -5.47
N ILE A 92 16.24 7.33 -5.94
CA ILE A 92 16.40 6.64 -7.22
C ILE A 92 16.12 5.14 -7.11
N ASN A 93 16.05 4.59 -5.87
CA ASN A 93 16.08 3.14 -5.68
C ASN A 93 15.34 2.69 -4.41
N TYR A 94 14.01 2.67 -4.45
CA TYR A 94 13.20 2.01 -3.42
C TYR A 94 13.23 0.50 -3.65
N LYS A 95 13.25 -0.26 -2.56
CA LYS A 95 13.24 -1.73 -2.61
C LYS A 95 11.81 -2.23 -2.91
N ALA A 96 11.71 -3.38 -3.56
CA ALA A 96 10.44 -4.10 -3.65
C ALA A 96 9.83 -4.31 -2.27
N GLY A 97 8.50 -4.16 -2.16
CA GLY A 97 7.76 -4.24 -0.91
C GLY A 97 7.78 -2.95 -0.07
N SER A 98 8.48 -1.88 -0.50
CA SER A 98 8.51 -0.62 0.27
C SER A 98 7.12 -0.05 0.46
N VAL A 99 6.75 0.18 1.72
CA VAL A 99 5.50 0.82 2.12
C VAL A 99 5.76 2.29 2.40
N GLY A 100 5.08 3.16 1.66
CA GLY A 100 5.31 4.59 1.73
C GLY A 100 4.04 5.39 2.02
N ILE A 101 4.25 6.62 2.53
CA ILE A 101 3.20 7.62 2.71
C ILE A 101 3.55 8.90 1.98
N ALA A 102 2.54 9.55 1.41
CA ALA A 102 2.64 10.86 0.79
C ALA A 102 1.26 11.51 0.74
N GLU A 103 1.18 12.80 1.06
CA GLU A 103 -0.06 13.56 1.12
C GLU A 103 -1.10 12.83 2.00
N ASN A 104 -2.22 12.44 1.45
CA ASN A 104 -3.29 11.73 2.14
C ASN A 104 -3.37 10.24 1.75
N GLN A 105 -2.28 9.68 1.22
CA GLN A 105 -2.21 8.32 0.68
C GLN A 105 -1.11 7.48 1.35
N THR A 106 -1.33 6.19 1.37
CA THR A 106 -0.30 5.17 1.58
C THR A 106 -0.27 4.22 0.38
N GLY A 107 0.83 3.52 0.18
CA GLY A 107 0.97 2.61 -0.95
C GLY A 107 2.17 1.70 -0.84
N ILE A 108 2.25 0.73 -1.75
CA ILE A 108 3.27 -0.30 -1.73
C ILE A 108 3.95 -0.37 -3.09
N TYR A 109 5.26 -0.26 -3.09
CA TYR A 109 6.10 -0.43 -4.27
C TYR A 109 6.29 -1.93 -4.55
N PRO A 110 5.76 -2.46 -5.66
CA PRO A 110 5.84 -3.90 -5.94
C PRO A 110 7.24 -4.35 -6.33
N ASP A 111 8.03 -3.44 -6.90
CA ASP A 111 9.37 -3.71 -7.42
C ASP A 111 10.33 -2.54 -7.11
N ILE A 112 11.61 -2.75 -7.42
CA ILE A 112 12.64 -1.72 -7.32
C ILE A 112 12.34 -0.59 -8.29
N SER A 113 12.26 0.64 -7.78
CA SER A 113 11.94 1.80 -8.61
C SER A 113 12.37 3.12 -7.97
N PRO A 114 12.49 4.20 -8.76
CA PRO A 114 12.51 5.53 -8.18
C PRO A 114 11.19 5.90 -7.54
N GLY A 115 11.20 6.85 -6.59
CA GLY A 115 9.99 7.34 -5.97
C GLY A 115 10.23 8.47 -4.98
N GLY A 116 9.17 9.23 -4.68
CA GLY A 116 9.23 10.38 -3.78
C GLY A 116 8.41 10.23 -2.50
N TRP A 117 7.88 9.05 -2.19
CA TRP A 117 7.12 8.84 -0.97
C TRP A 117 8.04 8.60 0.23
N ASN A 118 7.57 8.91 1.41
CA ASN A 118 8.31 8.67 2.65
C ASN A 118 8.14 7.21 3.07
N ILE A 119 9.21 6.43 3.11
CA ILE A 119 9.15 4.99 3.39
C ILE A 119 9.11 4.73 4.90
N ILE A 120 8.05 4.09 5.35
CA ILE A 120 7.76 3.78 6.77
C ILE A 120 7.90 2.31 7.11
N GLY A 121 8.08 1.43 6.13
CA GLY A 121 8.21 -0.01 6.32
C GLY A 121 8.44 -0.75 5.01
N ASN A 122 8.54 -2.07 5.12
CA ASN A 122 8.61 -2.95 3.96
C ASN A 122 7.81 -4.23 4.20
N SER A 123 7.09 -4.67 3.18
CA SER A 123 6.36 -5.93 3.16
C SER A 123 7.15 -7.00 2.40
N PRO A 124 7.24 -8.22 2.93
CA PRO A 124 7.99 -9.29 2.29
C PRO A 124 7.22 -10.05 1.20
N VAL A 125 5.92 -9.75 1.00
CA VAL A 125 5.09 -10.51 0.05
C VAL A 125 5.32 -10.07 -1.39
N CYS A 126 5.00 -10.95 -2.34
CA CYS A 126 4.96 -10.65 -3.77
C CYS A 126 3.65 -9.91 -4.10
N PHE A 127 3.72 -8.75 -4.75
CA PHE A 127 2.55 -7.94 -5.10
C PHE A 127 2.15 -8.08 -6.57
N PHE A 128 3.05 -8.53 -7.41
CA PHE A 128 2.80 -8.67 -8.84
C PHE A 128 3.63 -9.81 -9.41
N ASP A 129 2.99 -10.68 -10.18
CA ASP A 129 3.66 -11.74 -10.92
C ASP A 129 3.01 -11.87 -12.30
N PRO A 130 3.70 -11.49 -13.39
CA PRO A 130 3.14 -11.51 -14.75
C PRO A 130 2.87 -12.92 -15.28
N SER A 131 3.39 -13.96 -14.64
CA SER A 131 3.15 -15.36 -15.02
C SER A 131 1.77 -15.89 -14.60
N HIS A 132 1.08 -15.18 -13.70
CA HIS A 132 -0.23 -15.57 -13.23
C HIS A 132 -1.35 -14.97 -14.10
N ALA A 133 -2.45 -15.73 -14.26
CA ALA A 133 -3.65 -15.25 -14.97
C ALA A 133 -4.25 -13.98 -14.34
N GLN A 134 -4.14 -13.84 -13.02
CA GLN A 134 -4.36 -12.60 -12.27
C GLN A 134 -3.03 -12.12 -11.70
N PRO A 135 -2.31 -11.24 -12.41
CA PRO A 135 -0.96 -10.82 -12.01
C PRO A 135 -0.88 -10.06 -10.69
N CYS A 136 -1.99 -9.49 -10.23
CA CYS A 136 -2.12 -8.83 -8.93
C CYS A 136 -3.24 -9.50 -8.12
N PHE A 137 -2.99 -9.80 -6.85
CA PHE A 137 -3.97 -10.45 -5.97
C PHE A 137 -5.16 -9.54 -5.64
N ALA A 138 -4.96 -8.22 -5.59
CA ALA A 138 -5.96 -7.23 -5.23
C ALA A 138 -6.54 -6.52 -6.45
N LYS A 139 -7.73 -5.93 -6.28
CA LYS A 139 -8.42 -5.11 -7.27
C LYS A 139 -8.96 -3.82 -6.66
N SER A 140 -9.22 -2.81 -7.49
CA SER A 140 -9.86 -1.57 -7.03
C SER A 140 -11.15 -1.83 -6.26
N GLY A 141 -11.28 -1.19 -5.12
CA GLY A 141 -12.38 -1.36 -4.17
C GLY A 141 -12.05 -2.27 -2.99
N ASP A 142 -11.07 -3.17 -3.10
CA ASP A 142 -10.62 -4.00 -1.99
C ASP A 142 -10.14 -3.14 -0.81
N LEU A 143 -10.15 -3.73 0.37
CA LEU A 143 -9.65 -3.12 1.60
C LEU A 143 -8.33 -3.76 1.99
N ILE A 144 -7.37 -2.93 2.37
CA ILE A 144 -6.04 -3.34 2.80
C ILE A 144 -5.86 -2.93 4.26
N GLU A 145 -5.45 -3.86 5.10
CA GLU A 145 -5.07 -3.66 6.49
C GLU A 145 -3.61 -4.07 6.67
N PHE A 146 -2.79 -3.18 7.19
CA PHE A 146 -1.41 -3.50 7.53
C PHE A 146 -1.32 -4.05 8.94
N TYR A 147 -0.41 -5.00 9.16
CA TYR A 147 -0.07 -5.43 10.50
C TYR A 147 1.46 -5.52 10.69
N PRO A 148 1.95 -5.09 11.86
CA PRO A 148 3.39 -5.08 12.12
C PRO A 148 3.92 -6.50 12.33
N ILE A 149 5.12 -6.76 11.79
CA ILE A 149 5.88 -7.99 11.97
C ILE A 149 7.32 -7.68 12.35
N SER A 150 7.98 -8.62 13.03
CA SER A 150 9.41 -8.57 13.33
C SER A 150 10.28 -8.90 12.10
N GLU A 151 11.56 -8.56 12.14
CA GLU A 151 12.52 -8.95 11.09
C GLU A 151 12.61 -10.47 10.92
N LYS A 152 12.49 -11.24 11.99
CA LYS A 152 12.47 -12.70 11.94
C LYS A 152 11.30 -13.23 11.11
N GLU A 153 10.11 -12.73 11.38
CA GLU A 153 8.88 -13.06 10.62
C GLU A 153 8.99 -12.58 9.17
N TYR A 154 9.52 -11.37 8.96
CA TYR A 154 9.77 -10.84 7.61
C TYR A 154 10.61 -11.80 6.77
N ASN A 155 11.74 -12.27 7.31
CA ASN A 155 12.64 -13.18 6.60
C ASN A 155 11.97 -14.53 6.29
N LEU A 156 11.19 -15.07 7.23
CA LEU A 156 10.44 -16.31 7.04
C LEU A 156 9.39 -16.17 5.93
N ILE A 157 8.58 -15.10 5.98
CA ILE A 157 7.55 -14.85 4.98
C ILE A 157 8.20 -14.60 3.61
N LYS A 158 9.30 -13.87 3.55
CA LYS A 158 10.02 -13.58 2.31
C LYS A 158 10.52 -14.84 1.60
N GLN A 159 10.98 -15.83 2.35
CA GLN A 159 11.38 -17.13 1.78
C GLN A 159 10.19 -17.87 1.15
N LYS A 160 9.03 -17.87 1.85
CA LYS A 160 7.81 -18.55 1.40
C LYS A 160 7.12 -17.82 0.25
N SER A 161 7.15 -16.49 0.25
CA SER A 161 6.48 -15.64 -0.76
C SER A 161 7.34 -15.39 -2.00
N LYS A 162 8.59 -15.88 -2.05
CA LYS A 162 9.48 -15.65 -3.18
C LYS A 162 8.88 -16.26 -4.44
N ASN A 163 8.54 -15.41 -5.42
CA ASN A 163 7.88 -15.80 -6.66
C ASN A 163 6.56 -16.60 -6.46
N ASN A 164 5.89 -16.37 -5.35
CA ASN A 164 4.62 -17.00 -5.03
C ASN A 164 3.57 -15.92 -4.68
N LEU A 165 2.85 -15.44 -5.70
CA LEU A 165 1.76 -14.47 -5.53
C LEU A 165 0.62 -15.05 -4.65
N ASN A 166 0.38 -16.35 -4.74
CA ASN A 166 -0.69 -17.00 -3.99
C ASN A 166 -0.44 -17.07 -2.48
N TYR A 167 0.82 -16.89 -2.04
CA TYR A 167 1.13 -16.90 -0.61
C TYR A 167 0.37 -15.83 0.19
N ILE A 168 -0.02 -14.73 -0.45
CA ILE A 168 -0.87 -13.72 0.20
C ILE A 168 -2.25 -14.28 0.55
N ASN A 169 -2.78 -15.23 -0.21
CA ASN A 169 -4.04 -15.90 0.12
C ASN A 169 -3.87 -16.76 1.38
N GLU A 170 -2.76 -17.51 1.49
CA GLU A 170 -2.44 -18.34 2.67
C GLU A 170 -2.31 -17.51 3.96
N LEU A 171 -1.92 -16.23 3.85
CA LEU A 171 -1.83 -15.30 4.99
C LEU A 171 -3.20 -14.73 5.39
N ASN A 172 -4.23 -14.91 4.56
CA ASN A 172 -5.54 -14.28 4.73
C ASN A 172 -6.69 -15.29 4.93
N ASP A 173 -6.40 -16.56 4.76
CA ASP A 173 -7.29 -17.69 5.10
C ASP A 173 -7.20 -18.01 6.61
#